data_1ab9110a150f1ed89b6bb42676222cb0
#
_entry.id   1ab9110a150f1ed89b6bb42676222cb0
#
_cell.length_a   1.000
_cell.length_b   1.000
_cell.length_c   1.000
_cell.angle_alpha   90.00
_cell.angle_beta   90.00
_cell.angle_gamma   90.00
#
_symmetry.space_group_name_H-M   'P 1'
#
loop_
_entity.id
_entity.type
_entity.pdbx_description
1 polymer ?
#
loop_
_entity_poly.entity_id
_entity_poly.type
_entity_poly.pdbx_seq_one_letter_code
_entity_poly.pdbx_strand_id
1 'polypeptide(L)'
;MVGKRVLVPFNFTDYDERALHYVIRTFAGQERIFIMLFHVYTPLPELDGYSSPSLGRLKSTIASMWQEVREKEKDLKRVKEDLVENGFHESQIAYQSKPGTRNLGSEIVETARRGDYDIVVISQKPRKASRAFRRKVHDVLLSELVNTEIVIIT
;
A
#
# COMPACT_ATOMS: atom_id res chain seq x y z
N MET A 1 -27.60 4.23 -0.32
CA MET A 1 -26.46 5.05 0.10
C MET A 1 -25.17 4.26 -0.09
N VAL A 2 -24.28 4.83 -0.86
CA VAL A 2 -22.97 4.24 -1.11
C VAL A 2 -22.07 4.44 0.12
N GLY A 3 -21.41 3.39 0.58
CA GLY A 3 -20.44 3.49 1.66
C GLY A 3 -19.17 4.21 1.21
N LYS A 4 -18.34 4.61 2.16
CA LYS A 4 -17.05 5.22 1.87
C LYS A 4 -15.99 4.14 1.61
N ARG A 5 -15.13 4.38 0.65
CA ARG A 5 -14.02 3.52 0.29
C ARG A 5 -12.72 4.17 0.72
N VAL A 6 -11.95 3.46 1.52
CA VAL A 6 -10.69 3.94 2.09
C VAL A 6 -9.53 3.13 1.53
N LEU A 7 -8.54 3.81 0.96
CA LEU A 7 -7.32 3.19 0.46
C LEU A 7 -6.20 3.44 1.46
N VAL A 8 -5.54 2.38 1.91
CA VAL A 8 -4.43 2.46 2.84
C VAL A 8 -3.18 1.87 2.20
N PRO A 9 -2.33 2.70 1.60
CA PRO A 9 -1.02 2.24 1.12
C PRO A 9 -0.17 1.77 2.30
N PHE A 10 0.42 0.59 2.17
CA PHE A 10 1.15 -0.08 3.24
C PHE A 10 2.56 -0.43 2.76
N ASN A 11 3.57 0.06 3.45
CA ASN A 11 4.98 -0.09 3.07
C ASN A 11 5.80 -0.96 4.03
N PHE A 12 5.16 -1.56 5.02
CA PHE A 12 5.81 -2.40 6.05
C PHE A 12 6.87 -1.65 6.85
N THR A 13 6.54 -0.41 7.24
CA THR A 13 7.35 0.41 8.12
C THR A 13 6.65 0.58 9.47
N ASP A 14 7.39 1.01 10.48
CA ASP A 14 6.83 1.30 11.79
C ASP A 14 5.75 2.39 11.75
N TYR A 15 5.80 3.25 10.74
CA TYR A 15 4.81 4.31 10.55
C TYR A 15 3.45 3.80 10.10
N ASP A 16 3.41 2.65 9.45
CA ASP A 16 2.14 2.05 9.00
C ASP A 16 1.25 1.66 10.17
N GLU A 17 1.83 1.29 11.30
CA GLU A 17 1.07 1.00 12.51
C GLU A 17 0.26 2.21 12.97
N ARG A 18 0.84 3.41 12.85
CA ARG A 18 0.14 4.65 13.19
C ARG A 18 -1.06 4.88 12.28
N ALA A 19 -0.90 4.61 10.99
CA ALA A 19 -2.01 4.69 10.04
C ALA A 19 -3.10 3.67 10.38
N LEU A 20 -2.73 2.45 10.74
CA LEU A 20 -3.69 1.42 11.15
C LEU A 20 -4.43 1.82 12.43
N HIS A 21 -3.74 2.38 13.41
CA HIS A 21 -4.38 2.91 14.62
C HIS A 21 -5.39 4.00 14.30
N TYR A 22 -5.04 4.89 13.38
CA TYR A 22 -5.97 5.92 12.92
C TYR A 22 -7.21 5.31 12.27
N VAL A 23 -7.03 4.33 11.39
CA VAL A 23 -8.11 3.64 10.70
C VAL A 23 -9.03 2.93 11.70
N ILE A 24 -8.48 2.23 12.65
CA ILE A 24 -9.26 1.53 13.68
C ILE A 24 -10.06 2.55 14.51
N ARG A 25 -9.41 3.56 15.02
CA ARG A 25 -10.02 4.57 15.88
C ARG A 25 -11.12 5.36 15.16
N THR A 26 -10.92 5.61 13.87
CA THR A 26 -11.82 6.45 13.09
C THR A 26 -12.99 5.67 12.51
N PHE A 27 -12.77 4.45 12.04
CA PHE A 27 -13.73 3.72 11.22
C PHE A 27 -14.27 2.43 11.84
N ALA A 28 -13.65 1.89 12.89
CA ALA A 28 -14.14 0.65 13.50
C ALA A 28 -15.58 0.83 14.01
N GLY A 29 -16.42 -0.16 13.74
CA GLY A 29 -17.83 -0.10 14.09
C GLY A 29 -18.73 0.56 13.06
N GLN A 30 -18.17 1.17 12.02
CA GLN A 30 -18.95 1.75 10.92
C GLN A 30 -19.15 0.69 9.83
N GLU A 31 -20.38 0.28 9.60
CA GLU A 31 -20.70 -0.81 8.67
C GLU A 31 -20.51 -0.46 7.19
N ARG A 32 -20.56 0.82 6.86
CA ARG A 32 -20.50 1.32 5.48
C ARG A 32 -19.10 1.78 5.06
N ILE A 33 -18.08 1.31 5.72
CA ILE A 33 -16.69 1.59 5.37
C ILE A 33 -16.11 0.33 4.70
N PHE A 34 -15.44 0.54 3.58
CA PHE A 34 -14.65 -0.50 2.92
C PHE A 34 -13.18 -0.05 2.90
N ILE A 35 -12.29 -0.93 3.32
CA ILE A 35 -10.86 -0.63 3.43
C ILE A 35 -10.07 -1.54 2.52
N MET A 36 -9.19 -0.95 1.72
CA MET A 36 -8.23 -1.65 0.87
C MET A 36 -6.82 -1.39 1.38
N LEU A 37 -6.15 -2.44 1.83
CA LEU A 37 -4.72 -2.41 2.14
C LEU A 37 -3.95 -2.62 0.84
N PHE A 38 -3.07 -1.71 0.50
CA PHE A 38 -2.46 -1.65 -0.82
C PHE A 38 -0.94 -1.58 -0.70
N HIS A 39 -0.27 -2.56 -1.27
CA HIS A 39 1.19 -2.60 -1.32
C HIS A 39 1.68 -2.67 -2.76
N VAL A 40 2.72 -1.91 -3.06
CA VAL A 40 3.35 -1.88 -4.37
C VAL A 40 4.79 -2.35 -4.21
N TYR A 41 5.17 -3.35 -4.99
CA TYR A 41 6.55 -3.83 -5.02
C TYR A 41 7.20 -3.53 -6.37
N THR A 42 8.53 -3.48 -6.38
CA THR A 42 9.28 -3.29 -7.63
C THR A 42 9.11 -4.51 -8.52
N PRO A 43 8.76 -4.33 -9.80
CA PRO A 43 8.62 -5.46 -10.72
C PRO A 43 9.91 -6.29 -10.81
N LEU A 44 9.75 -7.60 -10.82
CA LEU A 44 10.87 -8.53 -10.89
C LEU A 44 11.14 -8.89 -12.34
N PRO A 45 12.43 -9.02 -12.74
CA PRO A 45 12.77 -9.40 -14.10
C PRO A 45 12.32 -10.82 -14.41
N GLU A 46 11.83 -11.02 -15.64
CA GLU A 46 11.54 -12.34 -16.17
C GLU A 46 12.78 -12.86 -16.88
N LEU A 47 13.17 -14.09 -16.56
CA LEU A 47 14.29 -14.76 -17.19
C LEU A 47 13.78 -15.86 -18.10
N ASP A 48 13.67 -15.55 -19.38
CA ASP A 48 13.30 -16.53 -20.37
C ASP A 48 14.54 -17.14 -21.05
N GLY A 49 14.68 -18.46 -20.93
CA GLY A 49 15.36 -19.30 -21.87
C GLY A 49 16.88 -19.29 -21.94
N TYR A 50 17.60 -18.63 -21.07
CA TYR A 50 19.07 -18.61 -21.10
C TYR A 50 19.67 -19.56 -20.07
N SER A 51 20.52 -20.47 -20.52
CA SER A 51 21.29 -21.38 -19.66
C SER A 51 22.74 -20.95 -19.64
N SER A 52 23.14 -20.11 -18.70
CA SER A 52 24.57 -19.88 -18.39
C SER A 52 24.76 -19.97 -16.88
N PRO A 53 26.01 -20.31 -16.43
CA PRO A 53 26.30 -20.43 -14.98
C PRO A 53 26.02 -19.14 -14.20
N SER A 54 26.20 -17.98 -14.81
CA SER A 54 25.87 -16.69 -14.20
C SER A 54 24.37 -16.48 -14.02
N LEU A 55 23.54 -17.10 -14.87
CA LEU A 55 22.08 -17.05 -14.76
C LEU A 55 21.55 -17.88 -13.59
N GLY A 56 22.28 -18.92 -13.15
CA GLY A 56 21.90 -19.70 -11.99
C GLY A 56 21.82 -18.86 -10.71
N ARG A 57 22.80 -17.99 -10.49
CA ARG A 57 22.80 -17.06 -9.37
C ARG A 57 21.69 -16.04 -9.48
N LEU A 58 21.47 -15.50 -10.67
CA LEU A 58 20.41 -14.54 -10.92
C LEU A 58 19.03 -15.17 -10.70
N LYS A 59 18.83 -16.40 -11.16
CA LYS A 59 17.59 -17.16 -10.92
C LYS A 59 17.32 -17.36 -9.44
N SER A 60 18.36 -17.71 -8.65
CA SER A 60 18.25 -17.85 -7.20
C SER A 60 17.86 -16.54 -6.53
N THR A 61 18.46 -15.44 -6.95
CA THR A 61 18.15 -14.11 -6.42
C THR A 61 16.71 -13.73 -6.73
N ILE A 62 16.27 -13.97 -7.96
CA ILE A 62 14.89 -13.69 -8.38
C ILE A 62 13.90 -14.56 -7.62
N ALA A 63 14.20 -15.84 -7.41
CA ALA A 63 13.37 -16.74 -6.62
C ALA A 63 13.21 -16.23 -5.18
N SER A 64 14.30 -15.75 -4.57
CA SER A 64 14.26 -15.13 -3.23
C SER A 64 13.40 -13.88 -3.22
N MET A 65 13.48 -13.05 -4.26
CA MET A 65 12.66 -11.84 -4.38
C MET A 65 11.18 -12.18 -4.51
N TRP A 66 10.83 -13.20 -5.29
CA TRP A 66 9.45 -13.67 -5.40
C TRP A 66 8.92 -14.22 -4.07
N GLN A 67 9.77 -14.91 -3.33
CA GLN A 67 9.41 -15.39 -1.99
C GLN A 67 9.13 -14.21 -1.06
N GLU A 68 9.94 -13.16 -1.12
CA GLU A 68 9.73 -11.95 -0.35
C GLU A 68 8.40 -11.27 -0.69
N VAL A 69 8.05 -11.21 -1.97
CA VAL A 69 6.75 -10.69 -2.41
C VAL A 69 5.60 -11.51 -1.79
N ARG A 70 5.71 -12.83 -1.81
CA ARG A 70 4.69 -13.70 -1.20
C ARG A 70 4.59 -13.53 0.32
N GLU A 71 5.71 -13.32 0.99
CA GLU A 71 5.73 -13.06 2.43
C GLU A 71 5.05 -11.74 2.78
N LYS A 72 5.28 -10.70 1.98
CA LYS A 72 4.60 -9.40 2.15
C LYS A 72 3.09 -9.53 1.96
N GLU A 73 2.66 -10.35 1.02
CA GLU A 73 1.23 -10.62 0.83
C GLU A 73 0.62 -11.33 2.03
N LYS A 74 1.33 -12.30 2.63
CA LYS A 74 0.91 -12.93 3.87
C LYS A 74 0.85 -11.95 5.04
N ASP A 75 1.79 -11.02 5.09
CA ASP A 75 1.79 -9.97 6.12
C ASP A 75 0.58 -9.05 5.97
N LEU A 76 0.19 -8.71 4.74
CA LEU A 76 -1.05 -7.95 4.50
C LEU A 76 -2.28 -8.72 4.98
N LYS A 77 -2.31 -10.03 4.75
CA LYS A 77 -3.39 -10.87 5.26
C LYS A 77 -3.49 -10.83 6.78
N ARG A 78 -2.36 -10.86 7.47
CA ARG A 78 -2.31 -10.73 8.93
C ARG A 78 -2.83 -9.37 9.39
N VAL A 79 -2.47 -8.30 8.68
CA VAL A 79 -2.98 -6.96 8.98
C VAL A 79 -4.50 -6.93 8.84
N LYS A 80 -5.04 -7.56 7.80
CA LYS A 80 -6.49 -7.71 7.64
C LYS A 80 -7.11 -8.43 8.84
N GLU A 81 -6.51 -9.54 9.28
CA GLU A 81 -6.98 -10.30 10.42
C GLU A 81 -6.97 -9.44 11.70
N ASP A 82 -5.92 -8.65 11.90
CA ASP A 82 -5.83 -7.72 13.02
C ASP A 82 -6.93 -6.66 13.00
N LEU A 83 -7.26 -6.13 11.82
CA LEU A 83 -8.35 -5.17 11.67
C LEU A 83 -9.70 -5.82 12.01
N VAL A 84 -9.92 -7.05 11.58
CA VAL A 84 -11.13 -7.80 11.92
C VAL A 84 -11.25 -7.98 13.42
N GLU A 85 -10.17 -8.33 14.10
CA GLU A 85 -10.14 -8.44 15.58
C GLU A 85 -10.43 -7.11 16.27
N ASN A 86 -10.15 -6.00 15.61
CA ASN A 86 -10.33 -4.66 16.19
C ASN A 86 -11.66 -3.99 15.79
N GLY A 87 -12.62 -4.74 15.30
CA GLY A 87 -13.99 -4.26 15.12
C GLY A 87 -14.49 -4.14 13.69
N PHE A 88 -13.74 -4.63 12.71
CA PHE A 88 -14.20 -4.67 11.32
C PHE A 88 -14.76 -6.05 10.97
N HIS A 89 -15.71 -6.09 10.05
CA HIS A 89 -16.12 -7.34 9.42
C HIS A 89 -15.12 -7.76 8.36
N GLU A 90 -14.96 -9.04 8.17
CA GLU A 90 -14.06 -9.57 7.13
C GLU A 90 -14.40 -9.02 5.74
N SER A 91 -15.68 -8.85 5.43
CA SER A 91 -16.16 -8.32 4.15
C SER A 91 -15.80 -6.84 3.93
N GLN A 92 -15.43 -6.12 4.97
CA GLN A 92 -15.06 -4.71 4.87
C GLN A 92 -13.60 -4.50 4.48
N ILE A 93 -12.76 -5.51 4.63
CA ILE A 93 -11.31 -5.40 4.45
C ILE A 93 -10.87 -6.25 3.26
N ALA A 94 -10.19 -5.62 2.31
CA ALA A 94 -9.48 -6.32 1.25
C ALA A 94 -8.01 -5.90 1.27
N TYR A 95 -7.16 -6.68 0.64
CA TYR A 95 -5.76 -6.35 0.48
C TYR A 95 -5.29 -6.72 -0.92
N GLN A 96 -4.33 -5.96 -1.43
CA GLN A 96 -3.75 -6.17 -2.73
C GLN A 96 -2.26 -5.83 -2.70
N SER A 97 -1.44 -6.74 -3.24
CA SER A 97 -0.05 -6.49 -3.51
C SER A 97 0.15 -6.57 -5.01
N LYS A 98 0.73 -5.54 -5.62
CA LYS A 98 0.94 -5.52 -7.07
C LYS A 98 2.29 -4.93 -7.45
N PRO A 99 2.82 -5.30 -8.62
CA PRO A 99 4.01 -4.63 -9.14
C PRO A 99 3.68 -3.18 -9.50
N GLY A 100 4.58 -2.27 -9.14
CA GLY A 100 4.46 -0.86 -9.46
C GLY A 100 5.48 -0.46 -10.51
N THR A 101 5.27 0.70 -11.14
CA THR A 101 6.17 1.22 -12.15
C THR A 101 7.27 2.08 -11.52
N ARG A 102 7.21 3.37 -11.62
CA ARG A 102 8.34 4.24 -11.24
C ARG A 102 8.12 5.07 -10.00
N ASN A 103 6.89 5.28 -9.62
CA ASN A 103 6.54 6.28 -8.61
C ASN A 103 5.36 5.78 -7.79
N LEU A 104 5.59 5.63 -6.50
CA LEU A 104 4.56 5.18 -5.57
C LEU A 104 3.36 6.14 -5.54
N GLY A 105 3.62 7.44 -5.58
CA GLY A 105 2.55 8.44 -5.61
C GLY A 105 1.64 8.27 -6.81
N SER A 106 2.20 8.05 -7.98
CA SER A 106 1.43 7.80 -9.22
C SER A 106 0.63 6.51 -9.14
N GLU A 107 1.17 5.46 -8.55
CA GLU A 107 0.47 4.20 -8.36
C GLU A 107 -0.73 4.35 -7.42
N ILE A 108 -0.57 5.11 -6.36
CA ILE A 108 -1.65 5.40 -5.42
C ILE A 108 -2.75 6.23 -6.10
N VAL A 109 -2.37 7.27 -6.85
CA VAL A 109 -3.31 8.12 -7.59
C VAL A 109 -4.13 7.27 -8.56
N GLU A 110 -3.47 6.45 -9.36
CA GLU A 110 -4.16 5.59 -10.34
C GLU A 110 -5.12 4.63 -9.65
N THR A 111 -4.70 4.00 -8.57
CA THR A 111 -5.54 3.06 -7.81
C THR A 111 -6.73 3.77 -7.19
N ALA A 112 -6.52 4.95 -6.62
CA ALA A 112 -7.58 5.74 -6.01
C ALA A 112 -8.64 6.17 -7.04
N ARG A 113 -8.21 6.55 -8.23
CA ARG A 113 -9.12 6.93 -9.31
C ARG A 113 -9.90 5.74 -9.87
N ARG A 114 -9.23 4.64 -10.14
CA ARG A 114 -9.88 3.43 -10.69
C ARG A 114 -10.89 2.82 -9.75
N GLY A 115 -10.62 2.85 -8.45
CA GLY A 115 -11.49 2.27 -7.43
C GLY A 115 -12.48 3.25 -6.84
N ASP A 116 -12.50 4.50 -7.30
CA ASP A 116 -13.34 5.56 -6.75
C ASP A 116 -13.23 5.64 -5.23
N TYR A 117 -12.00 5.67 -4.73
CA TYR A 117 -11.76 5.78 -3.31
C TYR A 117 -12.03 7.20 -2.82
N ASP A 118 -12.72 7.30 -1.70
CA ASP A 118 -13.11 8.58 -1.09
C ASP A 118 -12.02 9.14 -0.18
N ILE A 119 -11.25 8.25 0.42
CA ILE A 119 -10.23 8.60 1.40
C ILE A 119 -8.96 7.79 1.13
N VAL A 120 -7.81 8.46 1.18
CA VAL A 120 -6.49 7.81 1.17
C VAL A 120 -5.80 8.13 2.49
N VAL A 121 -5.43 7.10 3.24
CA VAL A 121 -4.70 7.25 4.50
C VAL A 121 -3.27 6.80 4.29
N ILE A 122 -2.33 7.70 4.38
CA ILE A 122 -0.90 7.41 4.21
C ILE A 122 -0.13 7.67 5.50
N SER A 123 0.85 6.84 5.76
CA SER A 123 1.84 7.09 6.80
C SER A 123 3.09 7.65 6.15
N GLN A 124 3.74 8.57 6.82
CA GLN A 124 4.92 9.23 6.31
C GLN A 124 5.93 9.50 7.41
N LYS A 125 7.18 9.17 7.12
CA LYS A 125 8.28 9.49 8.01
C LYS A 125 8.48 11.00 8.09
N PRO A 126 8.61 11.59 9.29
CA PRO A 126 8.96 13.00 9.43
C PRO A 126 10.28 13.30 8.70
N ARG A 127 10.32 14.39 7.94
CA ARG A 127 11.48 14.74 7.15
C ARG A 127 12.41 15.73 7.82
N LYS A 128 13.73 15.54 7.59
CA LYS A 128 14.73 16.56 7.84
C LYS A 128 14.69 17.60 6.70
N ALA A 129 14.87 18.87 7.05
CA ALA A 129 14.79 20.00 6.12
C ALA A 129 15.74 19.92 4.91
N SER A 130 16.81 19.14 5.00
CA SER A 130 17.83 19.01 3.94
C SER A 130 17.40 18.17 2.72
N ARG A 131 16.20 17.64 2.69
CA ARG A 131 15.70 16.83 1.57
C ARG A 131 14.56 17.49 0.81
N ALA A 132 14.61 18.81 0.71
CA ALA A 132 13.54 19.63 0.12
C ALA A 132 13.30 19.38 -1.37
N PHE A 133 14.21 18.71 -2.10
CA PHE A 133 14.13 18.56 -3.54
C PHE A 133 13.38 17.31 -4.02
N ARG A 134 13.06 16.38 -3.15
CA ARG A 134 12.29 15.20 -3.54
C ARG A 134 10.81 15.45 -3.37
N ARG A 135 10.08 15.33 -4.47
CA ARG A 135 8.63 15.41 -4.44
C ARG A 135 8.09 14.30 -3.57
N LYS A 136 7.41 14.67 -2.50
CA LYS A 136 6.84 13.73 -1.55
C LYS A 136 5.63 13.04 -2.14
N VAL A 137 5.37 11.80 -1.71
CA VAL A 137 4.17 11.07 -2.13
C VAL A 137 2.92 11.91 -1.87
N HIS A 138 2.80 12.53 -0.69
CA HIS A 138 1.62 13.34 -0.37
C HIS A 138 1.46 14.55 -1.27
N ASP A 139 2.55 15.17 -1.74
CA ASP A 139 2.48 16.30 -2.68
C ASP A 139 1.86 15.86 -4.01
N VAL A 140 2.22 14.67 -4.49
CA VAL A 140 1.63 14.09 -5.70
C VAL A 140 0.14 13.83 -5.49
N LEU A 141 -0.23 13.24 -4.36
CA LEU A 141 -1.63 12.94 -4.04
C LEU A 141 -2.46 14.22 -3.96
N LEU A 142 -1.95 15.24 -3.27
CA LEU A 142 -2.65 16.51 -3.11
C LEU A 142 -2.84 17.25 -4.43
N SER A 143 -1.87 17.16 -5.35
CA SER A 143 -1.96 17.83 -6.64
C SER A 143 -2.84 17.09 -7.65
N GLU A 144 -2.91 15.76 -7.58
CA GLU A 144 -3.58 14.93 -8.58
C GLU A 144 -4.97 14.46 -8.17
N LEU A 145 -5.25 14.33 -6.87
CA LEU A 145 -6.54 13.87 -6.37
C LEU A 145 -7.38 15.04 -5.86
N VAL A 146 -8.40 15.41 -6.63
CA VAL A 146 -9.23 16.59 -6.34
C VAL A 146 -10.43 16.25 -5.45
N ASN A 147 -11.03 15.07 -5.66
CA ASN A 147 -12.27 14.67 -4.97
C ASN A 147 -12.02 13.59 -3.90
N THR A 148 -10.79 13.43 -3.47
CA THR A 148 -10.40 12.41 -2.50
C THR A 148 -9.81 13.09 -1.27
N GLU A 149 -10.30 12.72 -0.10
CA GLU A 149 -9.73 13.18 1.16
C GLU A 149 -8.40 12.45 1.42
N ILE A 150 -7.37 13.19 1.75
CA ILE A 150 -6.05 12.62 2.01
C ILE A 150 -5.69 12.86 3.47
N VAL A 151 -5.48 11.76 4.19
CA VAL A 151 -5.07 11.78 5.60
C VAL A 151 -3.60 11.38 5.68
N ILE A 152 -2.79 12.26 6.23
CA ILE A 152 -1.35 12.04 6.37
C ILE A 152 -1.03 11.85 7.84
N ILE A 153 -0.52 10.65 8.17
CA ILE A 153 -0.12 10.29 9.53
C ILE A 153 1.41 10.37 9.62
N THR A 154 1.91 11.16 10.53
CA THR A 154 3.35 11.32 10.76
C THR A 154 3.81 10.75 12.09
#